data_457a74c7305791d6946092d5129fa4ec
#
_entry.id   457a74c7305791d6946092d5129fa4ec
#
_cell.length_a   1.000
_cell.length_b   1.000
_cell.length_c   1.000
_cell.angle_alpha   90.00
_cell.angle_beta   90.00
_cell.angle_gamma   90.00
#
_symmetry.space_group_name_H-M   'P 1'
#
loop_
_entity.id
_entity.type
_entity.pdbx_description
1 polymer ?
#
loop_
_entity_poly.entity_id
_entity_poly.type
_entity_poly.pdbx_seq_one_letter_code
_entity_poly.pdbx_strand_id
1 'polypeptide(L)'
;MLDIGTASGSAVELRVVYGSKPGVVCMMDLRGQLTEALADRYRIERKLGQGGWAAVYLAEDVERHSKVAVKALLPTLAELLGPERFAQEIRITSKLQHPHILPLYDSGEADGVLYYVMPYVNGQSLRDLLDDELRLSVDESLRILERVAHALEYAHGEGLIHRDIKPENILLQDGEPLLADFGIALAVSAVGVERLTQTGITVGTPDYMSPEQAVGARLDGRSDVYALGCVAYEMLAGRPPFRADTSEEMMVLQVRQSPPWLRNSRPDVPRHIARAIERALAKSPSHRFASPSEFCRALEGTARVRSWSQLRGRLMKLVGAAALVVIVALVWWFAVR
;
A
#
# COMPACT_ATOMS: atom_id res chain seq x y z
N MET A 1 31.87 11.21 26.62
CA MET A 1 32.84 12.25 26.23
C MET A 1 33.05 12.08 24.74
N LEU A 2 32.50 12.97 23.94
CA LEU A 2 32.56 12.93 22.47
C LEU A 2 33.82 13.66 22.03
N ASP A 3 34.73 12.95 21.36
CA ASP A 3 35.91 13.53 20.72
C ASP A 3 35.63 13.62 19.22
N ILE A 4 35.59 14.85 18.69
CA ILE A 4 35.31 15.11 17.27
C ILE A 4 36.64 15.40 16.60
N GLY A 5 37.25 14.38 16.00
CA GLY A 5 38.40 14.54 15.13
C GLY A 5 37.97 14.91 13.71
N THR A 6 38.35 16.10 13.25
CA THR A 6 38.15 16.56 11.85
C THR A 6 39.21 15.92 10.96
N ALA A 7 38.75 15.09 10.00
CA ALA A 7 39.55 14.69 8.85
C ALA A 7 38.69 14.84 7.58
N SER A 8 39.23 15.50 6.59
CA SER A 8 38.65 15.82 5.30
C SER A 8 38.40 14.58 4.44
N GLY A 9 37.20 14.47 3.89
CA GLY A 9 36.87 13.57 2.76
C GLY A 9 36.24 12.25 3.18
N SER A 10 34.92 12.15 2.94
CA SER A 10 34.10 10.92 2.78
C SER A 10 34.19 9.86 3.88
N ALA A 11 33.29 9.90 4.80
CA ALA A 11 32.68 8.91 5.69
C ALA A 11 32.69 9.38 7.14
N VAL A 12 31.50 9.61 7.70
CA VAL A 12 31.34 9.88 9.15
C VAL A 12 31.33 8.54 9.86
N GLU A 13 32.39 8.21 10.57
CA GLU A 13 32.45 7.05 11.49
C GLU A 13 31.72 7.38 12.80
N LEU A 14 30.58 6.77 13.04
CA LEU A 14 29.92 6.74 14.35
C LEU A 14 30.44 5.54 15.14
N ARG A 15 31.34 5.79 16.12
CA ARG A 15 31.80 4.78 17.11
C ARG A 15 30.83 4.69 18.27
N VAL A 16 30.07 3.58 18.35
CA VAL A 16 29.31 3.21 19.55
C VAL A 16 30.13 2.15 20.30
N VAL A 17 30.64 2.50 21.51
CA VAL A 17 31.38 1.58 22.36
C VAL A 17 30.43 0.92 23.35
N TYR A 18 30.08 -0.36 23.11
CA TYR A 18 29.54 -1.26 24.11
C TYR A 18 30.62 -2.30 24.48
N GLY A 19 30.85 -2.45 25.78
CA GLY A 19 31.81 -3.24 26.47
C GLY A 19 32.51 -4.40 25.74
N SER A 20 33.87 -4.33 25.76
CA SER A 20 34.86 -5.37 25.48
C SER A 20 34.81 -6.06 24.09
N LYS A 21 35.14 -5.34 23.09
CA LYS A 21 35.97 -5.49 21.87
C LYS A 21 35.54 -4.45 20.84
N PRO A 22 36.46 -3.70 20.19
CA PRO A 22 36.10 -2.79 19.12
C PRO A 22 35.75 -3.61 17.88
N GLY A 23 34.48 -3.89 17.68
CA GLY A 23 33.95 -4.36 16.42
C GLY A 23 33.73 -3.13 15.55
N VAL A 24 34.51 -2.96 14.50
CA VAL A 24 34.18 -2.08 13.37
C VAL A 24 32.87 -2.61 12.83
N VAL A 25 31.73 -1.89 13.05
CA VAL A 25 30.50 -2.14 12.29
C VAL A 25 30.83 -1.66 10.87
N CYS A 26 31.37 -2.55 10.07
CA CYS A 26 31.44 -2.36 8.63
C CYS A 26 29.97 -2.10 8.19
N MET A 27 29.65 -0.91 7.67
CA MET A 27 28.38 -0.70 6.98
C MET A 27 28.37 -1.75 5.85
N MET A 28 27.60 -2.82 6.04
CA MET A 28 27.45 -3.86 5.01
C MET A 28 27.09 -3.17 3.72
N ASP A 29 27.94 -3.30 2.70
CA ASP A 29 27.62 -2.85 1.36
C ASP A 29 26.62 -3.83 0.75
N LEU A 30 25.36 -3.71 1.17
CA LEU A 30 24.26 -4.54 0.70
C LEU A 30 24.16 -4.54 -0.83
N ARG A 31 24.52 -3.42 -1.48
CA ARG A 31 24.54 -3.32 -2.92
C ARG A 31 25.66 -4.17 -3.54
N GLY A 32 26.87 -4.11 -2.97
CA GLY A 32 28.01 -4.92 -3.43
C GLY A 32 27.71 -6.41 -3.31
N GLN A 33 27.22 -6.86 -2.17
CA GLN A 33 26.84 -8.26 -1.95
C GLN A 33 25.79 -8.74 -2.96
N LEU A 34 24.71 -7.98 -3.17
CA LEU A 34 23.69 -8.31 -4.16
C LEU A 34 24.24 -8.30 -5.60
N THR A 35 25.15 -7.36 -5.92
CA THR A 35 25.74 -7.26 -7.25
C THR A 35 26.57 -8.49 -7.58
N GLU A 36 27.35 -9.00 -6.62
CA GLU A 36 28.17 -10.20 -6.80
C GLU A 36 27.31 -11.47 -6.81
N ALA A 37 26.44 -11.62 -5.82
CA ALA A 37 25.67 -12.85 -5.63
C ALA A 37 24.57 -13.07 -6.69
N LEU A 38 24.08 -12.00 -7.31
CA LEU A 38 23.02 -12.06 -8.32
C LEU A 38 23.50 -11.80 -9.76
N ALA A 39 24.81 -11.65 -9.98
CA ALA A 39 25.40 -11.22 -11.26
C ALA A 39 24.96 -12.04 -12.47
N ASP A 40 24.74 -13.34 -12.32
CA ASP A 40 24.35 -14.25 -13.39
C ASP A 40 22.91 -14.01 -13.88
N ARG A 41 22.06 -13.40 -13.04
CA ARG A 41 20.65 -13.25 -13.33
C ARG A 41 20.15 -11.80 -13.29
N TYR A 42 20.61 -11.01 -12.31
CA TYR A 42 20.16 -9.63 -12.11
C TYR A 42 21.35 -8.68 -12.04
N ARG A 43 21.45 -7.76 -13.02
CA ARG A 43 22.44 -6.70 -13.00
C ARG A 43 21.93 -5.51 -12.21
N ILE A 44 22.44 -5.34 -10.99
CA ILE A 44 22.04 -4.22 -10.09
C ILE A 44 22.60 -2.90 -10.65
N GLU A 45 21.72 -1.93 -10.92
CA GLU A 45 22.09 -0.64 -11.52
C GLU A 45 22.22 0.46 -10.47
N ARG A 46 21.14 0.76 -9.77
CA ARG A 46 21.10 1.83 -8.77
C ARG A 46 20.07 1.55 -7.69
N LYS A 47 20.25 2.19 -6.56
CA LYS A 47 19.25 2.19 -5.49
C LYS A 47 18.05 3.05 -5.89
N LEU A 48 16.84 2.55 -5.69
CA LEU A 48 15.58 3.26 -5.86
C LEU A 48 15.12 3.92 -4.57
N GLY A 49 15.28 3.22 -3.43
CA GLY A 49 14.87 3.71 -2.13
C GLY A 49 15.33 2.81 -1.00
N GLN A 50 15.15 3.27 0.23
CA GLN A 50 15.38 2.49 1.44
C GLN A 50 14.38 2.90 2.50
N GLY A 51 13.72 1.91 3.09
CA GLY A 51 12.91 2.07 4.28
C GLY A 51 13.60 1.48 5.51
N GLY A 52 12.89 1.43 6.63
CA GLY A 52 13.40 0.87 7.88
C GLY A 52 13.73 -0.64 7.81
N TRP A 53 13.20 -1.38 6.83
CA TRP A 53 13.26 -2.83 6.78
C TRP A 53 13.91 -3.40 5.53
N ALA A 54 13.95 -2.64 4.45
CA ALA A 54 14.46 -3.09 3.16
C ALA A 54 15.03 -1.94 2.35
N ALA A 55 15.95 -2.27 1.44
CA ALA A 55 16.41 -1.42 0.37
C ALA A 55 15.90 -1.95 -0.97
N VAL A 56 15.54 -1.05 -1.89
CA VAL A 56 15.04 -1.39 -3.23
C VAL A 56 16.04 -0.92 -4.26
N TYR A 57 16.39 -1.79 -5.20
CA TYR A 57 17.34 -1.52 -6.27
C TYR A 57 16.68 -1.73 -7.63
N LEU A 58 16.96 -0.83 -8.57
CA LEU A 58 16.72 -1.06 -9.97
C LEU A 58 17.75 -2.08 -10.47
N ALA A 59 17.29 -3.08 -11.21
CA ALA A 59 18.15 -4.06 -11.86
C ALA A 59 17.62 -4.40 -13.25
N GLU A 60 18.46 -5.02 -14.06
CA GLU A 60 18.11 -5.65 -15.31
C GLU A 60 18.09 -7.17 -15.13
N ASP A 61 16.96 -7.80 -15.45
CA ASP A 61 16.90 -9.26 -15.61
C ASP A 61 17.63 -9.62 -16.90
N VAL A 62 18.78 -10.30 -16.77
CA VAL A 62 19.69 -10.60 -17.89
C VAL A 62 19.08 -11.58 -18.89
N GLU A 63 18.23 -12.51 -18.42
CA GLU A 63 17.55 -13.47 -19.28
C GLU A 63 16.40 -12.85 -20.07
N ARG A 64 15.60 -12.00 -19.41
CA ARG A 64 14.40 -11.40 -19.99
C ARG A 64 14.64 -10.04 -20.63
N HIS A 65 15.84 -9.48 -20.48
CA HIS A 65 16.20 -8.13 -20.95
C HIS A 65 15.18 -7.07 -20.53
N SER A 66 14.71 -7.15 -19.29
CA SER A 66 13.68 -6.26 -18.74
C SER A 66 14.12 -5.64 -17.42
N LYS A 67 13.59 -4.45 -17.13
CA LYS A 67 13.85 -3.79 -15.85
C LYS A 67 13.00 -4.40 -14.75
N VAL A 68 13.65 -4.65 -13.62
CA VAL A 68 13.04 -5.19 -12.42
C VAL A 68 13.44 -4.37 -11.20
N ALA A 69 12.66 -4.48 -10.14
CA ALA A 69 13.02 -3.96 -8.83
C ALA A 69 13.39 -5.14 -7.91
N VAL A 70 14.60 -5.11 -7.36
CA VAL A 70 15.09 -6.08 -6.37
C VAL A 70 14.96 -5.44 -5.00
N LYS A 71 14.11 -5.99 -4.15
CA LYS A 71 13.93 -5.56 -2.77
C LYS A 71 14.65 -6.52 -1.84
N ALA A 72 15.65 -6.00 -1.14
CA ALA A 72 16.49 -6.74 -0.22
C ALA A 72 16.17 -6.36 1.23
N LEU A 73 15.94 -7.34 2.08
CA LEU A 73 15.69 -7.13 3.50
C LEU A 73 16.98 -6.69 4.22
N LEU A 74 16.84 -5.74 5.12
CA LEU A 74 17.96 -5.36 5.99
C LEU A 74 18.29 -6.51 6.96
N PRO A 75 19.56 -6.69 7.34
CA PRO A 75 20.02 -7.83 8.14
C PRO A 75 19.21 -8.05 9.42
N THR A 76 18.88 -6.99 10.12
CA THR A 76 18.09 -7.04 11.36
C THR A 76 16.71 -7.68 11.17
N LEU A 77 16.05 -7.39 10.06
CA LEU A 77 14.76 -8.01 9.74
C LEU A 77 14.96 -9.44 9.23
N ALA A 78 15.97 -9.67 8.40
CA ALA A 78 16.29 -10.99 7.87
C ALA A 78 16.58 -12.01 8.99
N GLU A 79 17.36 -11.61 10.01
CA GLU A 79 17.64 -12.43 11.21
C GLU A 79 16.38 -12.75 12.03
N LEU A 80 15.50 -11.75 12.22
CA LEU A 80 14.26 -11.92 12.99
C LEU A 80 13.26 -12.83 12.27
N LEU A 81 13.21 -12.76 10.96
CA LEU A 81 12.26 -13.48 10.13
C LEU A 81 12.72 -14.91 9.86
N GLY A 82 13.98 -15.06 9.49
CA GLY A 82 14.57 -16.30 8.99
C GLY A 82 14.15 -16.67 7.57
N PRO A 83 15.01 -17.43 6.86
CA PRO A 83 14.79 -17.75 5.43
C PRO A 83 13.56 -18.63 5.19
N GLU A 84 13.27 -19.55 6.09
CA GLU A 84 12.12 -20.47 5.94
C GLU A 84 10.77 -19.72 5.98
N ARG A 85 10.59 -18.82 6.95
CA ARG A 85 9.38 -17.99 7.04
C ARG A 85 9.27 -17.04 5.87
N PHE A 86 10.37 -16.39 5.49
CA PHE A 86 10.40 -15.54 4.33
C PHE A 86 9.92 -16.30 3.08
N ALA A 87 10.49 -17.48 2.81
CA ALA A 87 10.10 -18.31 1.67
C ALA A 87 8.64 -18.73 1.71
N GLN A 88 8.09 -19.01 2.92
CA GLN A 88 6.68 -19.34 3.08
C GLN A 88 5.77 -18.16 2.72
N GLU A 89 6.05 -16.97 3.23
CA GLU A 89 5.26 -15.76 2.98
C GLU A 89 5.29 -15.36 1.51
N ILE A 90 6.48 -15.39 0.90
CA ILE A 90 6.64 -15.12 -0.53
C ILE A 90 5.86 -16.13 -1.38
N ARG A 91 5.87 -17.42 -1.02
CA ARG A 91 5.13 -18.46 -1.76
C ARG A 91 3.62 -18.24 -1.75
N ILE A 92 3.09 -17.67 -0.67
CA ILE A 92 1.67 -17.34 -0.58
C ILE A 92 1.37 -16.11 -1.44
N THR A 93 2.18 -15.06 -1.31
CA THR A 93 2.00 -13.80 -2.02
C THR A 93 2.21 -13.93 -3.53
N SER A 94 3.14 -14.78 -3.98
CA SER A 94 3.41 -15.00 -5.42
C SER A 94 2.25 -15.62 -6.20
N LYS A 95 1.24 -16.15 -5.50
CA LYS A 95 0.02 -16.68 -6.15
C LYS A 95 -0.99 -15.59 -6.50
N LEU A 96 -0.85 -14.39 -5.96
CA LEU A 96 -1.77 -13.30 -6.25
C LEU A 96 -1.65 -12.85 -7.71
N GLN A 97 -2.76 -12.88 -8.43
CA GLN A 97 -2.87 -12.44 -9.82
C GLN A 97 -4.05 -11.48 -9.96
N HIS A 98 -3.75 -10.19 -9.94
CA HIS A 98 -4.78 -9.15 -10.04
C HIS A 98 -4.20 -7.93 -10.77
N PRO A 99 -4.95 -7.22 -11.65
CA PRO A 99 -4.43 -6.09 -12.43
C PRO A 99 -3.91 -4.93 -11.58
N HIS A 100 -4.34 -4.81 -10.32
CA HIS A 100 -3.93 -3.76 -9.39
C HIS A 100 -3.09 -4.29 -8.22
N ILE A 101 -2.48 -5.46 -8.36
CA ILE A 101 -1.47 -6.01 -7.43
C ILE A 101 -0.16 -6.17 -8.19
N LEU A 102 0.92 -5.62 -7.64
CA LEU A 102 2.26 -5.80 -8.22
C LEU A 102 2.69 -7.26 -8.03
N PRO A 103 2.90 -8.04 -9.11
CA PRO A 103 3.26 -9.44 -9.00
C PRO A 103 4.68 -9.62 -8.47
N LEU A 104 4.95 -10.77 -7.88
CA LEU A 104 6.31 -11.22 -7.56
C LEU A 104 6.83 -12.13 -8.68
N TYR A 105 8.05 -11.85 -9.15
CA TYR A 105 8.69 -12.62 -10.21
C TYR A 105 9.60 -13.71 -9.66
N ASP A 106 10.31 -13.40 -8.57
CA ASP A 106 11.30 -14.29 -7.98
C ASP A 106 11.61 -13.92 -6.53
N SER A 107 12.25 -14.83 -5.81
CA SER A 107 12.74 -14.58 -4.44
C SER A 107 13.84 -15.55 -4.08
N GLY A 108 14.68 -15.18 -3.15
CA GLY A 108 15.77 -16.04 -2.70
C GLY A 108 16.56 -15.46 -1.54
N GLU A 109 17.67 -16.13 -1.30
CA GLU A 109 18.74 -15.72 -0.40
C GLU A 109 20.04 -15.65 -1.20
N ALA A 110 20.74 -14.55 -1.08
CA ALA A 110 22.02 -14.29 -1.74
C ALA A 110 23.02 -13.78 -0.71
N ASP A 111 24.04 -14.58 -0.37
CA ASP A 111 25.02 -14.30 0.67
C ASP A 111 24.42 -13.85 2.01
N GLY A 112 23.38 -14.55 2.45
CA GLY A 112 22.64 -14.24 3.69
C GLY A 112 21.64 -13.07 3.57
N VAL A 113 21.52 -12.45 2.40
CA VAL A 113 20.56 -11.38 2.13
C VAL A 113 19.28 -11.98 1.55
N LEU A 114 18.18 -11.86 2.27
CA LEU A 114 16.86 -12.24 1.76
C LEU A 114 16.36 -11.17 0.80
N TYR A 115 15.94 -11.58 -0.40
CA TYR A 115 15.46 -10.66 -1.44
C TYR A 115 14.25 -11.22 -2.18
N TYR A 116 13.52 -10.34 -2.84
CA TYR A 116 12.53 -10.69 -3.85
C TYR A 116 12.55 -9.69 -5.00
N VAL A 117 12.06 -10.16 -6.14
CA VAL A 117 12.10 -9.44 -7.42
C VAL A 117 10.67 -9.21 -7.90
N MET A 118 10.42 -8.01 -8.36
CA MET A 118 9.11 -7.56 -8.89
C MET A 118 9.33 -6.71 -10.15
N PRO A 119 8.29 -6.48 -10.97
CA PRO A 119 8.39 -5.54 -12.08
C PRO A 119 8.89 -4.17 -11.61
N TYR A 120 9.75 -3.54 -12.39
CA TYR A 120 10.03 -2.12 -12.20
C TYR A 120 8.84 -1.30 -12.73
N VAL A 121 8.20 -0.56 -11.85
CA VAL A 121 7.12 0.37 -12.19
C VAL A 121 7.76 1.70 -12.59
N ASN A 122 7.61 2.07 -13.87
CA ASN A 122 8.03 3.38 -14.35
C ASN A 122 6.93 4.40 -14.06
N GLY A 123 6.91 4.92 -12.84
CA GLY A 123 5.89 5.82 -12.32
C GLY A 123 6.34 6.43 -10.99
N GLN A 124 5.38 6.89 -10.23
CA GLN A 124 5.59 7.46 -8.89
C GLN A 124 4.74 6.72 -7.85
N SER A 125 5.05 6.84 -6.58
CA SER A 125 4.17 6.40 -5.52
C SER A 125 3.04 7.41 -5.28
N LEU A 126 1.95 6.98 -4.63
CA LEU A 126 0.92 7.90 -4.17
C LEU A 126 1.49 8.91 -3.14
N ARG A 127 2.56 8.55 -2.43
CA ARG A 127 3.29 9.46 -1.54
C ARG A 127 3.89 10.61 -2.32
N ASP A 128 4.64 10.29 -3.40
CA ASP A 128 5.25 11.31 -4.25
C ASP A 128 4.20 12.25 -4.84
N LEU A 129 3.08 11.70 -5.32
CA LEU A 129 1.96 12.49 -5.83
C LEU A 129 1.36 13.42 -4.77
N LEU A 130 1.19 12.93 -3.52
CA LEU A 130 0.66 13.74 -2.42
C LEU A 130 1.64 14.81 -1.91
N ASP A 131 2.94 14.55 -2.03
CA ASP A 131 3.97 15.53 -1.69
C ASP A 131 4.01 16.67 -2.73
N ASP A 132 3.75 16.36 -4.01
CA ASP A 132 3.69 17.33 -5.10
C ASP A 132 2.37 18.13 -5.11
N GLU A 133 1.22 17.45 -4.99
CA GLU A 133 -0.11 18.08 -5.16
C GLU A 133 -0.77 18.47 -3.85
N LEU A 134 -0.21 18.08 -2.70
CA LEU A 134 -0.74 18.26 -1.34
C LEU A 134 -2.08 17.56 -1.11
N ARG A 135 -3.00 17.56 -2.06
CA ARG A 135 -4.33 16.92 -1.97
C ARG A 135 -4.92 16.68 -3.35
N LEU A 136 -5.66 15.58 -3.48
CA LEU A 136 -6.27 15.20 -4.74
C LEU A 136 -7.73 15.70 -4.86
N SER A 137 -8.24 15.68 -6.08
CA SER A 137 -9.67 15.85 -6.34
C SER A 137 -10.46 14.66 -5.75
N VAL A 138 -11.77 14.89 -5.51
CA VAL A 138 -12.65 13.81 -5.01
C VAL A 138 -12.71 12.67 -6.01
N ASP A 139 -12.87 12.98 -7.31
CA ASP A 139 -13.03 11.97 -8.36
C ASP A 139 -11.76 11.11 -8.51
N GLU A 140 -10.59 11.73 -8.46
CA GLU A 140 -9.32 11.02 -8.54
C GLU A 140 -9.07 10.14 -7.30
N SER A 141 -9.33 10.68 -6.09
CA SER A 141 -9.26 9.91 -4.85
C SER A 141 -10.18 8.69 -4.90
N LEU A 142 -11.41 8.83 -5.37
CA LEU A 142 -12.36 7.73 -5.48
C LEU A 142 -11.90 6.68 -6.50
N ARG A 143 -11.33 7.09 -7.64
CA ARG A 143 -10.79 6.18 -8.65
C ARG A 143 -9.65 5.33 -8.09
N ILE A 144 -8.69 5.95 -7.40
CA ILE A 144 -7.57 5.24 -6.75
C ILE A 144 -8.11 4.27 -5.70
N LEU A 145 -9.01 4.74 -4.81
CA LEU A 145 -9.58 3.91 -3.74
C LEU A 145 -10.36 2.70 -4.28
N GLU A 146 -11.13 2.87 -5.35
CA GLU A 146 -11.87 1.77 -5.99
C GLU A 146 -10.94 0.65 -6.43
N ARG A 147 -9.85 0.99 -7.13
CA ARG A 147 -8.87 0.03 -7.65
C ARG A 147 -8.12 -0.69 -6.54
N VAL A 148 -7.64 0.07 -5.55
CA VAL A 148 -6.95 -0.49 -4.37
C VAL A 148 -7.89 -1.38 -3.55
N ALA A 149 -9.14 -0.99 -3.36
CA ALA A 149 -10.11 -1.81 -2.63
C ALA A 149 -10.44 -3.11 -3.36
N HIS A 150 -10.53 -3.11 -4.69
CA HIS A 150 -10.72 -4.35 -5.47
C HIS A 150 -9.51 -5.27 -5.31
N ALA A 151 -8.28 -4.73 -5.32
CA ALA A 151 -7.06 -5.49 -5.07
C ALA A 151 -7.07 -6.13 -3.66
N LEU A 152 -7.45 -5.36 -2.64
CA LEU A 152 -7.57 -5.86 -1.27
C LEU A 152 -8.67 -6.90 -1.10
N GLU A 153 -9.84 -6.68 -1.71
CA GLU A 153 -10.95 -7.65 -1.68
C GLU A 153 -10.52 -9.00 -2.26
N TYR A 154 -9.81 -8.98 -3.39
CA TYR A 154 -9.26 -10.18 -4.01
C TYR A 154 -8.25 -10.88 -3.07
N ALA A 155 -7.29 -10.13 -2.50
CA ALA A 155 -6.31 -10.69 -1.58
C ALA A 155 -6.95 -11.28 -0.31
N HIS A 156 -7.98 -10.61 0.23
CA HIS A 156 -8.76 -11.11 1.38
C HIS A 156 -9.50 -12.41 1.04
N GLY A 157 -10.02 -12.53 -0.20
CA GLY A 157 -10.61 -13.77 -0.71
C GLY A 157 -9.63 -14.95 -0.75
N GLU A 158 -8.34 -14.66 -1.00
CA GLU A 158 -7.24 -15.63 -0.94
C GLU A 158 -6.69 -15.85 0.50
N GLY A 159 -7.32 -15.23 1.50
CA GLY A 159 -6.94 -15.34 2.92
C GLY A 159 -5.75 -14.45 3.33
N LEU A 160 -5.36 -13.48 2.50
CA LEU A 160 -4.23 -12.59 2.75
C LEU A 160 -4.70 -11.20 3.18
N ILE A 161 -4.16 -10.71 4.30
CA ILE A 161 -4.34 -9.34 4.79
C ILE A 161 -3.04 -8.58 4.48
N HIS A 162 -3.13 -7.38 3.94
CA HIS A 162 -1.95 -6.60 3.52
C HIS A 162 -1.15 -6.06 4.70
N ARG A 163 -1.81 -5.48 5.71
CA ARG A 163 -1.27 -4.97 6.99
C ARG A 163 -0.36 -3.73 6.91
N ASP A 164 0.02 -3.27 5.73
CA ASP A 164 0.87 -2.07 5.53
C ASP A 164 0.37 -1.21 4.36
N ILE A 165 -0.95 -0.92 4.36
CA ILE A 165 -1.54 0.00 3.38
C ILE A 165 -1.16 1.42 3.74
N LYS A 166 -0.43 2.07 2.83
CA LYS A 166 0.03 3.45 2.93
C LYS A 166 0.35 4.01 1.54
N PRO A 167 0.46 5.32 1.38
CA PRO A 167 0.73 5.93 0.08
C PRO A 167 2.02 5.44 -0.61
N GLU A 168 3.06 5.11 0.16
CA GLU A 168 4.33 4.60 -0.36
C GLU A 168 4.19 3.23 -1.05
N ASN A 169 3.19 2.42 -0.63
CA ASN A 169 2.93 1.08 -1.16
C ASN A 169 1.86 1.07 -2.26
N ILE A 170 1.37 2.22 -2.68
CA ILE A 170 0.46 2.39 -3.83
C ILE A 170 1.26 3.07 -4.94
N LEU A 171 1.69 2.31 -5.92
CA LEU A 171 2.44 2.81 -7.07
C LEU A 171 1.46 3.22 -8.17
N LEU A 172 1.77 4.29 -8.89
CA LEU A 172 0.95 4.80 -9.99
C LEU A 172 1.72 4.62 -11.29
N GLN A 173 1.22 3.78 -12.17
CA GLN A 173 1.72 3.60 -13.52
C GLN A 173 0.67 4.08 -14.52
N ASP A 174 1.01 5.08 -15.32
CA ASP A 174 0.08 5.71 -16.27
C ASP A 174 -1.25 6.16 -15.60
N GLY A 175 -1.17 6.55 -14.32
CA GLY A 175 -2.31 6.95 -13.50
C GLY A 175 -3.13 5.79 -12.89
N GLU A 176 -2.81 4.53 -13.20
CA GLU A 176 -3.46 3.36 -12.62
C GLU A 176 -2.70 2.86 -11.37
N PRO A 177 -3.39 2.65 -10.24
CA PRO A 177 -2.74 2.22 -9.01
C PRO A 177 -2.40 0.72 -9.02
N LEU A 178 -1.22 0.41 -8.52
CA LEU A 178 -0.70 -0.93 -8.26
C LEU A 178 -0.33 -1.03 -6.79
N LEU A 179 -0.93 -1.96 -6.08
CA LEU A 179 -0.64 -2.23 -4.68
C LEU A 179 0.59 -3.11 -4.57
N ALA A 180 1.64 -2.61 -3.93
CA ALA A 180 2.91 -3.27 -3.74
C ALA A 180 3.08 -3.77 -2.30
N ASP A 181 4.10 -4.61 -2.06
CA ASP A 181 4.54 -5.03 -0.73
C ASP A 181 3.57 -5.90 0.07
N PHE A 182 2.80 -6.74 -0.59
CA PHE A 182 2.14 -7.85 0.07
C PHE A 182 3.16 -8.82 0.71
N GLY A 183 2.90 -9.27 1.91
CA GLY A 183 3.61 -10.40 2.54
C GLY A 183 4.73 -10.05 3.51
N ILE A 184 5.47 -8.92 3.37
CA ILE A 184 6.52 -8.58 4.33
C ILE A 184 5.92 -8.19 5.68
N ALA A 185 4.82 -7.46 5.69
CA ALA A 185 4.12 -7.10 6.91
C ALA A 185 3.53 -8.32 7.65
N LEU A 186 3.23 -9.41 6.92
CA LEU A 186 2.82 -10.68 7.52
C LEU A 186 3.97 -11.30 8.31
N ALA A 187 5.13 -11.35 7.70
CA ALA A 187 6.35 -11.87 8.29
C ALA A 187 6.76 -11.07 9.55
N VAL A 188 6.71 -9.76 9.46
CA VAL A 188 7.01 -8.83 10.56
C VAL A 188 6.01 -8.98 11.71
N SER A 189 4.71 -9.08 11.42
CA SER A 189 3.69 -9.25 12.45
C SER A 189 3.76 -10.61 13.17
N ALA A 190 4.29 -11.63 12.51
CA ALA A 190 4.52 -12.96 13.11
C ALA A 190 5.69 -12.96 14.13
N VAL A 191 6.62 -12.00 14.03
CA VAL A 191 7.71 -11.81 14.99
C VAL A 191 7.23 -11.16 16.29
N GLY A 192 6.11 -10.44 16.23
CA GLY A 192 5.50 -9.71 17.36
C GLY A 192 6.06 -8.30 17.54
N VAL A 193 5.17 -7.35 17.74
CA VAL A 193 5.49 -5.91 17.94
C VAL A 193 6.45 -5.71 19.13
N GLU A 194 6.32 -6.49 20.22
CA GLU A 194 7.19 -6.41 21.39
C GLU A 194 8.66 -6.71 21.10
N ARG A 195 8.93 -7.70 20.23
CA ARG A 195 10.33 -8.02 19.87
C ARG A 195 10.95 -6.95 18.96
N LEU A 196 10.16 -6.36 18.08
CA LEU A 196 10.61 -5.31 17.17
C LEU A 196 10.90 -4.01 17.92
N THR A 197 10.08 -3.63 18.90
CA THR A 197 10.33 -2.44 19.74
C THR A 197 11.55 -2.62 20.65
N GLN A 198 11.84 -3.84 21.14
CA GLN A 198 13.04 -4.13 21.92
C GLN A 198 14.34 -4.01 21.12
N THR A 199 14.29 -4.21 19.80
CA THR A 199 15.46 -4.04 18.91
C THR A 199 15.68 -2.61 18.43
N GLY A 200 14.87 -1.64 18.86
CA GLY A 200 14.92 -0.25 18.41
C GLY A 200 14.46 -0.05 16.96
N ILE A 201 13.92 -1.10 16.33
CA ILE A 201 13.38 -1.02 14.98
C ILE A 201 11.98 -0.42 15.08
N THR A 202 11.80 0.76 14.49
CA THR A 202 10.46 1.35 14.34
C THR A 202 9.65 0.49 13.37
N VAL A 203 8.58 -0.11 13.88
CA VAL A 203 7.66 -0.94 13.08
C VAL A 203 6.86 -0.04 12.13
N GLY A 204 7.36 0.20 10.92
CA GLY A 204 6.67 0.98 9.90
C GLY A 204 6.37 2.43 10.31
N THR A 205 5.72 3.17 9.42
CA THR A 205 5.16 4.48 9.76
C THR A 205 3.81 4.25 10.43
N PRO A 206 3.64 4.51 11.73
CA PRO A 206 2.41 4.16 12.46
C PRO A 206 1.20 5.02 12.07
N ASP A 207 1.37 5.97 11.13
CA ASP A 207 0.34 6.92 10.67
C ASP A 207 -0.90 6.24 10.08
N TYR A 208 -0.72 5.04 9.49
CA TYR A 208 -1.80 4.26 8.84
C TYR A 208 -2.14 2.98 9.61
N MET A 209 -1.45 2.73 10.72
CA MET A 209 -1.62 1.53 11.53
C MET A 209 -3.01 1.49 12.16
N SER A 210 -3.69 0.35 12.08
CA SER A 210 -4.97 0.19 12.75
C SER A 210 -4.83 0.08 14.27
N PRO A 211 -5.85 0.46 15.06
CA PRO A 211 -5.82 0.36 16.52
C PRO A 211 -5.44 -1.03 17.04
N GLU A 212 -5.98 -2.07 16.41
CA GLU A 212 -5.68 -3.47 16.76
C GLU A 212 -4.24 -3.87 16.43
N GLN A 213 -3.65 -3.32 15.35
CA GLN A 213 -2.22 -3.51 15.08
C GLN A 213 -1.35 -2.85 16.14
N ALA A 214 -1.70 -1.61 16.54
CA ALA A 214 -0.95 -0.85 17.53
C ALA A 214 -0.90 -1.54 18.91
N VAL A 215 -1.91 -2.36 19.25
CA VAL A 215 -1.96 -3.11 20.53
C VAL A 215 -1.61 -4.60 20.35
N GLY A 216 -1.14 -5.04 19.18
CA GLY A 216 -0.76 -6.43 18.92
C GLY A 216 -1.93 -7.42 18.98
N ALA A 217 -3.18 -6.97 18.77
CA ALA A 217 -4.36 -7.82 18.77
C ALA A 217 -4.48 -8.65 17.47
N ARG A 218 -5.41 -9.61 17.46
CA ARG A 218 -5.70 -10.41 16.26
C ARG A 218 -6.22 -9.52 15.14
N LEU A 219 -5.62 -9.66 13.96
CA LEU A 219 -5.94 -8.89 12.77
C LEU A 219 -6.91 -9.66 11.85
N ASP A 220 -7.76 -8.91 11.16
CA ASP A 220 -8.53 -9.38 10.01
C ASP A 220 -8.55 -8.29 8.90
N GLY A 221 -9.23 -8.54 7.78
CA GLY A 221 -9.28 -7.62 6.65
C GLY A 221 -9.78 -6.20 6.98
N ARG A 222 -10.44 -6.01 8.12
CA ARG A 222 -10.90 -4.69 8.57
C ARG A 222 -9.76 -3.79 9.05
N SER A 223 -8.56 -4.36 9.31
CA SER A 223 -7.35 -3.56 9.55
C SER A 223 -6.92 -2.83 8.27
N ASP A 224 -7.00 -3.49 7.10
CA ASP A 224 -6.71 -2.84 5.81
C ASP A 224 -7.79 -1.80 5.45
N VAL A 225 -9.06 -2.03 5.82
CA VAL A 225 -10.13 -1.03 5.65
C VAL A 225 -9.82 0.24 6.44
N TYR A 226 -9.30 0.12 7.67
CA TYR A 226 -8.87 1.27 8.47
C TYR A 226 -7.72 2.03 7.81
N ALA A 227 -6.67 1.32 7.40
CA ALA A 227 -5.51 1.91 6.73
C ALA A 227 -5.90 2.59 5.41
N LEU A 228 -6.78 1.95 4.61
CA LEU A 228 -7.33 2.56 3.39
C LEU A 228 -8.18 3.80 3.72
N GLY A 229 -8.86 3.82 4.86
CA GLY A 229 -9.56 4.99 5.39
C GLY A 229 -8.60 6.15 5.74
N CYS A 230 -7.41 5.85 6.29
CA CYS A 230 -6.36 6.85 6.54
C CYS A 230 -5.84 7.43 5.22
N VAL A 231 -5.54 6.58 4.22
CA VAL A 231 -5.12 7.01 2.88
C VAL A 231 -6.20 7.88 2.22
N ALA A 232 -7.47 7.47 2.29
CA ALA A 232 -8.59 8.24 1.76
C ALA A 232 -8.72 9.63 2.41
N TYR A 233 -8.55 9.67 3.74
CA TYR A 233 -8.56 10.92 4.48
C TYR A 233 -7.42 11.84 4.01
N GLU A 234 -6.20 11.31 3.87
CA GLU A 234 -5.03 12.08 3.47
C GLU A 234 -5.14 12.59 2.03
N MET A 235 -5.53 11.76 1.07
CA MET A 235 -5.73 12.20 -0.32
C MET A 235 -6.67 13.42 -0.41
N LEU A 236 -7.71 13.44 0.41
CA LEU A 236 -8.69 14.51 0.41
C LEU A 236 -8.29 15.70 1.28
N ALA A 237 -7.70 15.49 2.46
CA ALA A 237 -7.36 16.53 3.42
C ALA A 237 -5.96 17.13 3.20
N GLY A 238 -5.07 16.45 2.47
CA GLY A 238 -3.66 16.81 2.29
C GLY A 238 -2.79 16.49 3.50
N ARG A 239 -3.27 15.67 4.39
CA ARG A 239 -2.55 15.21 5.60
C ARG A 239 -3.23 13.98 6.19
N PRO A 240 -2.50 13.09 6.85
CA PRO A 240 -3.11 11.97 7.57
C PRO A 240 -4.05 12.44 8.69
N PRO A 241 -4.95 11.56 9.19
CA PRO A 241 -5.91 11.91 10.25
C PRO A 241 -5.24 12.32 11.55
N PHE A 242 -4.08 11.77 11.85
CA PHE A 242 -3.31 12.07 13.06
C PHE A 242 -1.89 12.49 12.73
N ARG A 243 -1.26 13.25 13.62
CA ARG A 243 0.15 13.65 13.58
C ARG A 243 0.71 13.58 14.99
N ALA A 244 1.90 13.04 15.12
CA ALA A 244 2.65 12.93 16.37
C ALA A 244 4.14 13.08 16.08
N ASP A 245 4.90 13.45 17.12
CA ASP A 245 6.35 13.61 17.01
C ASP A 245 7.08 12.27 17.24
N THR A 246 6.43 11.30 17.88
CA THR A 246 6.99 9.97 18.15
C THR A 246 6.05 8.85 17.68
N SER A 247 6.62 7.69 17.40
CA SER A 247 5.86 6.49 17.03
C SER A 247 4.92 6.03 18.16
N GLU A 248 5.37 6.12 19.41
CA GLU A 248 4.60 5.76 20.59
C GLU A 248 3.36 6.65 20.75
N GLU A 249 3.56 7.96 20.60
CA GLU A 249 2.46 8.93 20.63
C GLU A 249 1.48 8.66 19.48
N MET A 250 1.97 8.40 18.25
CA MET A 250 1.13 8.06 17.10
C MET A 250 0.29 6.81 17.39
N MET A 251 0.88 5.75 17.95
CA MET A 251 0.14 4.54 18.34
C MET A 251 -0.97 4.86 19.36
N VAL A 252 -0.71 5.74 20.34
CA VAL A 252 -1.74 6.18 21.29
C VAL A 252 -2.87 6.92 20.59
N LEU A 253 -2.56 7.81 19.63
CA LEU A 253 -3.56 8.52 18.83
C LEU A 253 -4.41 7.54 18.00
N GLN A 254 -3.78 6.56 17.36
CA GLN A 254 -4.45 5.53 16.58
C GLN A 254 -5.45 4.74 17.45
N VAL A 255 -5.11 4.43 18.70
CA VAL A 255 -5.98 3.66 19.60
C VAL A 255 -7.11 4.50 20.20
N ARG A 256 -6.84 5.76 20.58
CA ARG A 256 -7.73 6.53 21.47
C ARG A 256 -8.41 7.72 20.82
N GLN A 257 -7.75 8.40 19.89
CA GLN A 257 -8.25 9.68 19.38
C GLN A 257 -9.20 9.46 18.20
N SER A 258 -10.39 10.07 18.24
CA SER A 258 -11.29 10.12 17.10
C SER A 258 -10.68 10.95 15.97
N PRO A 259 -10.81 10.52 14.69
CA PRO A 259 -10.31 11.30 13.58
C PRO A 259 -11.03 12.65 13.50
N PRO A 260 -10.32 13.72 13.10
CA PRO A 260 -10.96 15.00 12.83
C PRO A 260 -12.01 14.85 11.72
N TRP A 261 -13.12 15.54 11.85
CA TRP A 261 -14.15 15.54 10.81
C TRP A 261 -13.56 16.09 9.48
N LEU A 262 -13.52 15.26 8.45
CA LEU A 262 -12.87 15.59 7.17
C LEU A 262 -13.34 16.92 6.58
N ARG A 263 -14.64 17.24 6.70
CA ARG A 263 -15.22 18.47 6.15
C ARG A 263 -14.84 19.74 6.89
N ASN A 264 -14.13 19.64 8.02
CA ASN A 264 -13.53 20.82 8.65
C ASN A 264 -12.35 21.35 7.79
N SER A 265 -11.62 20.44 7.13
CA SER A 265 -10.51 20.78 6.22
C SER A 265 -10.94 20.86 4.75
N ARG A 266 -11.98 20.12 4.35
CA ARG A 266 -12.51 20.00 2.98
C ARG A 266 -14.03 20.11 2.96
N PRO A 267 -14.59 21.31 3.11
CA PRO A 267 -16.05 21.51 3.14
C PRO A 267 -16.80 21.08 1.88
N ASP A 268 -16.09 21.07 0.74
CA ASP A 268 -16.56 20.68 -0.60
C ASP A 268 -16.78 19.17 -0.75
N VAL A 269 -16.12 18.33 0.07
CA VAL A 269 -16.33 16.88 0.03
C VAL A 269 -17.77 16.53 0.39
N PRO A 270 -18.45 15.69 -0.42
CA PRO A 270 -19.82 15.25 -0.13
C PRO A 270 -19.93 14.58 1.25
N ARG A 271 -21.04 14.85 1.95
CA ARG A 271 -21.23 14.33 3.32
C ARG A 271 -21.18 12.80 3.41
N HIS A 272 -21.65 12.08 2.39
CA HIS A 272 -21.63 10.62 2.40
C HIS A 272 -20.20 10.07 2.33
N ILE A 273 -19.30 10.71 1.56
CA ILE A 273 -17.87 10.34 1.49
C ILE A 273 -17.21 10.58 2.85
N ALA A 274 -17.41 11.77 3.44
CA ALA A 274 -16.84 12.07 4.75
C ALA A 274 -17.31 11.09 5.84
N ARG A 275 -18.59 10.69 5.83
CA ARG A 275 -19.13 9.68 6.76
C ARG A 275 -18.60 8.28 6.50
N ALA A 276 -18.42 7.91 5.24
CA ALA A 276 -17.82 6.62 4.90
C ALA A 276 -16.37 6.52 5.41
N ILE A 277 -15.58 7.57 5.24
CA ILE A 277 -14.21 7.64 5.76
C ILE A 277 -14.21 7.63 7.29
N GLU A 278 -15.07 8.40 7.95
CA GLU A 278 -15.21 8.38 9.41
C GLU A 278 -15.54 6.98 9.94
N ARG A 279 -16.46 6.25 9.26
CA ARG A 279 -16.79 4.87 9.62
C ARG A 279 -15.63 3.90 9.38
N ALA A 280 -14.87 4.03 8.30
CA ALA A 280 -13.67 3.23 8.06
C ALA A 280 -12.62 3.44 9.17
N LEU A 281 -12.52 4.66 9.71
CA LEU A 281 -11.62 5.06 10.80
C LEU A 281 -12.18 4.78 12.21
N ALA A 282 -13.27 4.04 12.33
CA ALA A 282 -13.81 3.65 13.64
C ALA A 282 -12.79 2.79 14.42
N LYS A 283 -12.62 3.05 15.72
CA LYS A 283 -11.59 2.36 16.53
C LYS A 283 -11.88 0.87 16.69
N SER A 284 -13.14 0.51 16.92
CA SER A 284 -13.56 -0.89 16.96
C SER A 284 -13.72 -1.45 15.54
N PRO A 285 -13.07 -2.58 15.19
CA PRO A 285 -13.25 -3.22 13.88
C PRO A 285 -14.71 -3.57 13.55
N SER A 286 -15.53 -3.88 14.56
CA SER A 286 -16.95 -4.21 14.38
C SER A 286 -17.80 -3.03 13.91
N HIS A 287 -17.34 -1.80 14.09
CA HIS A 287 -18.03 -0.60 13.64
C HIS A 287 -17.64 -0.15 12.22
N ARG A 288 -16.57 -0.75 11.65
CA ARG A 288 -16.10 -0.47 10.29
C ARG A 288 -16.97 -1.18 9.25
N PHE A 289 -16.58 -1.08 8.01
CA PHE A 289 -17.10 -1.91 6.94
C PHE A 289 -16.50 -3.33 7.05
N ALA A 290 -17.28 -4.33 6.69
CA ALA A 290 -16.82 -5.73 6.77
C ALA A 290 -15.76 -6.04 5.72
N SER A 291 -15.76 -5.31 4.58
CA SER A 291 -14.81 -5.50 3.49
C SER A 291 -14.43 -4.18 2.79
N PRO A 292 -13.29 -4.15 2.06
CA PRO A 292 -12.90 -3.01 1.21
C PRO A 292 -13.97 -2.62 0.19
N SER A 293 -14.63 -3.60 -0.42
CA SER A 293 -15.71 -3.36 -1.39
C SER A 293 -16.94 -2.70 -0.77
N GLU A 294 -17.27 -3.02 0.49
CA GLU A 294 -18.34 -2.30 1.22
C GLU A 294 -17.98 -0.83 1.47
N PHE A 295 -16.73 -0.57 1.82
CA PHE A 295 -16.25 0.79 1.99
C PHE A 295 -16.35 1.59 0.68
N CYS A 296 -15.88 1.04 -0.45
CA CYS A 296 -15.99 1.70 -1.74
C CYS A 296 -17.44 1.99 -2.15
N ARG A 297 -18.35 1.04 -1.99
CA ARG A 297 -19.78 1.27 -2.26
C ARG A 297 -20.36 2.41 -1.44
N ALA A 298 -19.91 2.58 -0.19
CA ALA A 298 -20.33 3.69 0.67
C ALA A 298 -19.76 5.03 0.20
N LEU A 299 -18.53 5.04 -0.36
CA LEU A 299 -17.92 6.22 -0.97
C LEU A 299 -18.64 6.68 -2.23
N GLU A 300 -19.13 5.74 -3.05
CA GLU A 300 -19.90 6.04 -4.27
C GLU A 300 -21.28 6.66 -3.97
N GLY A 301 -21.84 6.35 -2.81
CA GLY A 301 -23.15 6.84 -2.38
C GLY A 301 -24.31 6.36 -3.29
N THR A 302 -25.53 6.72 -2.92
CA THR A 302 -26.75 6.38 -3.70
C THR A 302 -26.85 7.12 -5.06
N ALA A 303 -25.97 8.08 -5.32
CA ALA A 303 -26.00 8.89 -6.55
C ALA A 303 -25.60 8.06 -7.79
N ARG A 304 -24.61 7.17 -7.69
CA ARG A 304 -24.17 6.33 -8.81
C ARG A 304 -25.23 5.28 -9.19
N VAL A 305 -25.93 4.74 -8.20
CA VAL A 305 -27.05 3.82 -8.41
C VAL A 305 -28.20 4.53 -9.14
N ARG A 306 -28.49 5.80 -8.82
CA ARG A 306 -29.48 6.61 -9.53
C ARG A 306 -29.07 6.93 -10.97
N SER A 307 -27.79 7.21 -11.22
CA SER A 307 -27.27 7.49 -12.56
C SER A 307 -27.45 6.28 -13.49
N TRP A 308 -27.06 5.09 -13.04
CA TRP A 308 -27.24 3.85 -13.83
C TRP A 308 -28.71 3.48 -14.05
N SER A 309 -29.58 3.65 -13.07
CA SER A 309 -31.02 3.42 -13.22
C SER A 309 -31.69 4.44 -14.14
N GLN A 310 -31.24 5.71 -14.07
CA GLN A 310 -31.73 6.75 -14.97
C GLN A 310 -31.23 6.55 -16.42
N LEU A 311 -29.99 6.15 -16.63
CA LEU A 311 -29.45 5.79 -17.95
C LEU A 311 -30.17 4.57 -18.53
N ARG A 312 -30.35 3.50 -17.76
CA ARG A 312 -31.16 2.34 -18.16
C ARG A 312 -32.61 2.72 -18.50
N GLY A 313 -33.23 3.57 -17.66
CA GLY A 313 -34.59 4.05 -17.91
C GLY A 313 -34.72 4.90 -19.18
N ARG A 314 -33.73 5.72 -19.50
CA ARG A 314 -33.68 6.49 -20.76
C ARG A 314 -33.42 5.58 -21.97
N LEU A 315 -32.49 4.61 -21.85
CA LEU A 315 -32.20 3.64 -22.90
C LEU A 315 -33.45 2.78 -23.22
N MET A 316 -34.13 2.28 -22.18
CA MET A 316 -35.37 1.51 -22.34
C MET A 316 -36.49 2.33 -23.00
N LYS A 317 -36.62 3.62 -22.66
CA LYS A 317 -37.59 4.51 -23.33
C LYS A 317 -37.26 4.77 -24.80
N LEU A 318 -35.97 4.93 -25.14
CA LEU A 318 -35.50 5.09 -26.51
C LEU A 318 -35.70 3.81 -27.33
N VAL A 319 -35.40 2.65 -26.78
CA VAL A 319 -35.65 1.35 -27.45
C VAL A 319 -37.14 1.10 -27.64
N GLY A 320 -37.98 1.43 -26.63
CA GLY A 320 -39.43 1.32 -26.74
C GLY A 320 -40.03 2.25 -27.82
N ALA A 321 -39.54 3.50 -27.91
CA ALA A 321 -39.97 4.45 -28.95
C ALA A 321 -39.55 3.99 -30.35
N ALA A 322 -38.34 3.48 -30.51
CA ALA A 322 -37.86 2.93 -31.79
C ALA A 322 -38.66 1.69 -32.22
N ALA A 323 -38.99 0.79 -31.29
CA ALA A 323 -39.82 -0.37 -31.55
C ALA A 323 -41.25 0.04 -31.98
N LEU A 324 -41.84 1.07 -31.35
CA LEU A 324 -43.17 1.58 -31.73
C LEU A 324 -43.18 2.15 -33.14
N VAL A 325 -42.15 2.92 -33.53
CA VAL A 325 -42.00 3.47 -34.89
C VAL A 325 -41.90 2.34 -35.93
N VAL A 326 -41.14 1.28 -35.65
CA VAL A 326 -41.04 0.13 -36.56
C VAL A 326 -42.37 -0.61 -36.69
N ILE A 327 -43.09 -0.79 -35.57
CA ILE A 327 -44.42 -1.43 -35.60
C ILE A 327 -45.41 -0.59 -36.41
N VAL A 328 -45.46 0.71 -36.22
CA VAL A 328 -46.35 1.63 -36.98
C VAL A 328 -46.00 1.60 -38.48
N ALA A 329 -44.69 1.60 -38.81
CA ALA A 329 -44.24 1.51 -40.19
C ALA A 329 -44.66 0.17 -40.86
N LEU A 330 -44.56 -0.93 -40.13
CA LEU A 330 -44.97 -2.26 -40.60
C LEU A 330 -46.52 -2.33 -40.80
N VAL A 331 -47.30 -1.82 -39.85
CA VAL A 331 -48.76 -1.76 -39.97
C VAL A 331 -49.18 -0.92 -41.17
N TRP A 332 -48.55 0.24 -41.35
CA TRP A 332 -48.81 1.09 -42.52
C TRP A 332 -48.43 0.41 -43.84
N TRP A 333 -47.30 -0.29 -43.88
CA TRP A 333 -46.87 -1.07 -45.05
C TRP A 333 -47.85 -2.17 -45.43
N PHE A 334 -48.45 -2.86 -44.46
CA PHE A 334 -49.43 -3.91 -44.71
C PHE A 334 -50.86 -3.36 -45.04
N ALA A 335 -51.19 -2.14 -44.57
CA ALA A 335 -52.49 -1.52 -44.84
C ALA A 335 -52.61 -0.83 -46.22
N VAL A 336 -51.44 -0.50 -46.82
CA VAL A 336 -51.42 0.21 -48.17
C VAL A 336 -51.12 -0.77 -49.29
N ARG A 337 -50.92 -2.06 -49.01
CA ARG A 337 -50.83 -3.14 -49.98
C ARG A 337 -52.16 -3.92 -50.04
#